data_7148dad35a8d5b80bb355d3d9999740b
#
_entry.id   7148dad35a8d5b80bb355d3d9999740b
#
_cell.length_a   1.000
_cell.length_b   1.000
_cell.length_c   1.000
_cell.angle_alpha   90.00
_cell.angle_beta   90.00
_cell.angle_gamma   90.00
#
_symmetry.space_group_name_H-M   'P 1'
#
loop_
_entity.id
_entity.type
_entity.pdbx_description
1 polymer ?
#
loop_
_entity_poly.entity_id
_entity_poly.type
_entity_poly.pdbx_seq_one_letter_code
_entity_poly.pdbx_strand_id
1 'polypeptide(L)'
;RNAMSRPPGSRHILMDAFGSTDVSFCSMDNITIRRATSADIDAVATLFDSYRVFYGNKSDLNAARSFLTERVRRSESVVFIAHDDGTPAGFTQLYPSFSSVSIAPIYILNDLYVDAVHRRRGIGALLLSFAVQFAKAEGAVRLMLTTAYDNLTAQRLYEAEGWVRDEHYFTYNFVL
;
A
#
# COMPACT_ATOMS: atom_id res chain seq x y z
N ARG A 1 29.48 28.23 -16.29
CA ARG A 1 27.99 28.26 -16.06
C ARG A 1 27.41 27.12 -16.88
N ASN A 2 27.26 25.94 -16.28
CA ASN A 2 26.57 24.82 -16.90
C ASN A 2 25.19 24.69 -16.21
N ALA A 3 24.16 24.99 -16.97
CA ALA A 3 22.79 24.69 -16.58
C ALA A 3 22.57 23.17 -16.74
N MET A 4 22.50 22.46 -15.66
CA MET A 4 22.02 21.06 -15.65
C MET A 4 20.51 21.07 -15.96
N SER A 5 20.16 20.55 -17.13
CA SER A 5 18.79 20.26 -17.54
C SER A 5 18.17 19.23 -16.59
N ARG A 6 17.06 19.59 -15.96
CA ARG A 6 16.23 18.69 -15.14
C ARG A 6 15.64 17.59 -16.02
N PRO A 7 15.62 16.32 -15.57
CA PRO A 7 14.89 15.27 -16.29
C PRO A 7 13.39 15.53 -16.24
N PRO A 8 12.62 15.24 -17.31
CA PRO A 8 11.18 15.34 -17.32
C PRO A 8 10.59 14.19 -16.49
N GLY A 9 9.69 14.53 -15.55
CA GLY A 9 8.93 13.53 -14.79
C GLY A 9 9.04 13.59 -13.27
N SER A 10 9.37 14.74 -12.68
CA SER A 10 9.28 14.90 -11.21
C SER A 10 7.82 14.82 -10.78
N ARG A 11 7.43 13.67 -10.23
CA ARG A 11 6.13 13.48 -9.56
C ARG A 11 6.10 14.40 -8.34
N HIS A 12 5.35 15.49 -8.41
CA HIS A 12 5.13 16.37 -7.27
C HIS A 12 4.10 15.74 -6.35
N ILE A 13 4.57 15.23 -5.22
CA ILE A 13 3.74 14.85 -4.09
C ILE A 13 3.57 16.11 -3.23
N LEU A 14 2.41 16.74 -3.30
CA LEU A 14 2.06 17.83 -2.38
C LEU A 14 1.51 17.19 -1.09
N MET A 15 2.30 17.19 -0.04
CA MET A 15 1.82 16.93 1.31
C MET A 15 1.50 18.28 1.94
N ASP A 16 0.25 18.53 2.29
CA ASP A 16 -0.08 19.54 3.26
C ASP A 16 0.37 19.04 4.63
N ALA A 17 1.54 19.52 5.05
CA ALA A 17 2.02 19.33 6.39
C ALA A 17 1.23 20.28 7.28
N PHE A 18 0.21 19.75 7.99
CA PHE A 18 -0.19 20.21 9.33
C PHE A 18 -1.61 19.71 9.68
N GLY A 19 -1.67 18.74 10.57
CA GLY A 19 -2.75 18.67 11.57
C GLY A 19 -4.11 18.08 11.17
N SER A 20 -4.29 17.54 9.96
CA SER A 20 -5.50 16.81 9.58
C SER A 20 -5.13 15.38 9.15
N THR A 21 -5.86 14.40 9.69
CA THR A 21 -5.73 12.98 9.35
C THR A 21 -6.17 12.64 7.91
N ASP A 22 -6.55 13.63 7.13
CA ASP A 22 -6.94 13.51 5.73
C ASP A 22 -5.76 13.82 4.80
N VAL A 23 -4.84 12.87 4.68
CA VAL A 23 -3.82 12.90 3.64
C VAL A 23 -4.49 12.49 2.34
N SER A 24 -5.02 13.47 1.61
CA SER A 24 -5.54 13.28 0.25
C SER A 24 -4.45 13.66 -0.74
N PHE A 25 -4.27 12.83 -1.75
CA PHE A 25 -3.29 13.08 -2.80
C PHE A 25 -3.96 13.06 -4.17
N CYS A 26 -3.79 14.14 -4.93
CA CYS A 26 -4.17 14.20 -6.33
C CYS A 26 -2.92 14.04 -7.18
N SER A 27 -2.78 12.93 -7.90
CA SER A 27 -1.73 12.69 -8.87
C SER A 27 -2.33 12.56 -10.25
N MET A 28 -1.54 12.94 -11.24
CA MET A 28 -1.78 12.93 -12.68
C MET A 28 -2.92 11.99 -13.11
N ASP A 29 -3.82 12.51 -13.94
CA ASP A 29 -4.87 11.75 -14.62
C ASP A 29 -6.00 11.18 -13.73
N ASN A 30 -6.57 11.99 -12.81
CA ASN A 30 -7.76 11.65 -12.01
C ASN A 30 -7.59 10.50 -11.00
N ILE A 31 -6.35 10.07 -10.69
CA ILE A 31 -6.08 9.09 -9.64
C ILE A 31 -5.94 9.82 -8.30
N THR A 32 -6.72 9.40 -7.31
CA THR A 32 -6.61 9.90 -5.94
C THR A 32 -6.30 8.74 -4.99
N ILE A 33 -5.43 8.99 -4.00
CA ILE A 33 -5.14 8.04 -2.93
C ILE A 33 -5.36 8.73 -1.60
N ARG A 34 -6.02 8.04 -0.70
CA ARG A 34 -6.23 8.51 0.66
C ARG A 34 -6.31 7.35 1.66
N ARG A 35 -6.19 7.67 2.93
CA ARG A 35 -6.48 6.70 3.98
C ARG A 35 -7.95 6.31 3.94
N ALA A 36 -8.24 5.02 3.99
CA ALA A 36 -9.59 4.49 4.07
C ALA A 36 -10.16 4.72 5.48
N THR A 37 -11.43 5.02 5.53
CA THR A 37 -12.22 5.18 6.75
C THR A 37 -13.25 4.06 6.88
N SER A 38 -14.03 4.06 7.94
CA SER A 38 -15.16 3.12 8.08
C SER A 38 -16.19 3.21 6.95
N ALA A 39 -16.32 4.37 6.31
CA ALA A 39 -17.21 4.56 5.16
C ALA A 39 -16.72 3.83 3.88
N ASP A 40 -15.45 3.50 3.83
CA ASP A 40 -14.82 2.86 2.66
C ASP A 40 -14.80 1.33 2.75
N ILE A 41 -15.21 0.76 3.86
CA ILE A 41 -15.08 -0.68 4.14
C ILE A 41 -15.68 -1.54 3.03
N ASP A 42 -16.83 -1.16 2.49
CA ASP A 42 -17.48 -1.94 1.43
C ASP A 42 -16.67 -1.93 0.12
N ALA A 43 -16.12 -0.78 -0.24
CA ALA A 43 -15.28 -0.65 -1.42
C ALA A 43 -13.95 -1.41 -1.25
N VAL A 44 -13.29 -1.25 -0.09
CA VAL A 44 -12.06 -1.97 0.23
C VAL A 44 -12.32 -3.48 0.31
N ALA A 45 -13.44 -3.93 0.89
CA ALA A 45 -13.78 -5.34 1.01
C ALA A 45 -13.95 -6.00 -0.38
N THR A 46 -14.52 -5.29 -1.34
CA THR A 46 -14.64 -5.78 -2.72
C THR A 46 -13.27 -5.97 -3.37
N LEU A 47 -12.37 -5.01 -3.22
CA LEU A 47 -11.00 -5.09 -3.72
C LEU A 47 -10.19 -6.19 -2.98
N PHE A 48 -10.37 -6.30 -1.67
CA PHE A 48 -9.71 -7.30 -0.84
C PHE A 48 -10.20 -8.72 -1.16
N ASP A 49 -11.48 -8.91 -1.41
CA ASP A 49 -12.00 -10.23 -1.85
C ASP A 49 -11.44 -10.61 -3.22
N SER A 50 -11.38 -9.67 -4.16
CA SER A 50 -10.72 -9.88 -5.46
C SER A 50 -9.23 -10.21 -5.34
N TYR A 51 -8.52 -9.59 -4.39
CA TYR A 51 -7.14 -9.92 -4.05
C TYR A 51 -7.01 -11.36 -3.50
N ARG A 52 -7.91 -11.78 -2.60
CA ARG A 52 -7.94 -13.15 -2.08
C ARG A 52 -8.18 -14.18 -3.19
N VAL A 53 -9.11 -13.88 -4.11
CA VAL A 53 -9.37 -14.72 -5.30
C VAL A 53 -8.15 -14.79 -6.21
N PHE A 54 -7.41 -13.71 -6.40
CA PHE A 54 -6.15 -13.70 -7.15
C PHE A 54 -5.12 -14.68 -6.56
N TYR A 55 -5.11 -14.87 -5.22
CA TYR A 55 -4.27 -15.86 -4.53
C TYR A 55 -4.93 -17.26 -4.39
N GLY A 56 -5.97 -17.54 -5.17
CA GLY A 56 -6.61 -18.86 -5.27
C GLY A 56 -7.63 -19.17 -4.17
N ASN A 57 -8.00 -18.20 -3.35
CA ASN A 57 -9.06 -18.38 -2.36
C ASN A 57 -10.44 -18.30 -3.04
N LYS A 58 -11.44 -18.93 -2.41
CA LYS A 58 -12.84 -18.71 -2.79
C LYS A 58 -13.28 -17.31 -2.38
N SER A 59 -14.11 -16.67 -3.23
CA SER A 59 -14.75 -15.41 -2.89
C SER A 59 -15.63 -15.55 -1.65
N ASP A 60 -15.46 -14.63 -0.71
CA ASP A 60 -16.28 -14.48 0.48
C ASP A 60 -16.26 -13.02 0.93
N LEU A 61 -17.11 -12.22 0.30
CA LEU A 61 -17.19 -10.79 0.55
C LEU A 61 -17.61 -10.47 1.99
N ASN A 62 -18.45 -11.32 2.60
CA ASN A 62 -18.89 -11.11 3.98
C ASN A 62 -17.74 -11.32 4.98
N ALA A 63 -16.94 -12.38 4.79
CA ALA A 63 -15.74 -12.60 5.59
C ALA A 63 -14.72 -11.48 5.37
N ALA A 64 -14.50 -11.04 4.13
CA ALA A 64 -13.64 -9.92 3.79
C ALA A 64 -14.04 -8.63 4.51
N ARG A 65 -15.34 -8.28 4.46
CA ARG A 65 -15.91 -7.11 5.15
C ARG A 65 -15.73 -7.21 6.66
N SER A 66 -16.07 -8.35 7.26
CA SER A 66 -15.96 -8.56 8.69
C SER A 66 -14.52 -8.43 9.18
N PHE A 67 -13.58 -9.03 8.46
CA PHE A 67 -12.15 -8.94 8.75
C PHE A 67 -11.66 -7.50 8.75
N LEU A 68 -11.93 -6.75 7.69
CA LEU A 68 -11.49 -5.35 7.56
C LEU A 68 -12.13 -4.44 8.60
N THR A 69 -13.44 -4.61 8.86
CA THR A 69 -14.15 -3.86 9.89
C THR A 69 -13.47 -4.02 11.24
N GLU A 70 -13.14 -5.26 11.62
CA GLU A 70 -12.51 -5.54 12.90
C GLU A 70 -11.11 -4.95 13.00
N ARG A 71 -10.29 -5.06 11.92
CA ARG A 71 -8.94 -4.45 11.88
C ARG A 71 -8.99 -2.94 12.02
N VAL A 72 -9.87 -2.27 11.27
CA VAL A 72 -10.04 -0.81 11.33
C VAL A 72 -10.56 -0.37 12.71
N ARG A 73 -11.59 -1.05 13.23
CA ARG A 73 -12.17 -0.75 14.55
C ARG A 73 -11.14 -0.83 15.69
N ARG A 74 -10.22 -1.79 15.62
CA ARG A 74 -9.16 -2.00 16.62
C ARG A 74 -7.88 -1.20 16.35
N SER A 75 -7.84 -0.42 15.27
CA SER A 75 -6.61 0.27 14.83
C SER A 75 -5.43 -0.70 14.62
N GLU A 76 -5.72 -1.93 14.21
CA GLU A 76 -4.72 -2.98 13.98
C GLU A 76 -4.12 -2.91 12.58
N SER A 77 -4.74 -2.16 11.67
CA SER A 77 -4.21 -1.91 10.33
C SER A 77 -4.46 -0.49 9.85
N VAL A 78 -3.66 -0.08 8.90
CA VAL A 78 -3.85 1.15 8.12
C VAL A 78 -4.09 0.75 6.68
N VAL A 79 -5.17 1.23 6.09
CA VAL A 79 -5.54 0.93 4.70
C VAL A 79 -5.54 2.21 3.90
N PHE A 80 -4.91 2.19 2.73
CA PHE A 80 -5.04 3.24 1.72
C PHE A 80 -5.82 2.70 0.54
N ILE A 81 -6.76 3.51 0.05
CA ILE A 81 -7.58 3.20 -1.12
C ILE A 81 -7.23 4.17 -2.26
N ALA A 82 -7.06 3.64 -3.45
CA ALA A 82 -6.90 4.38 -4.67
C ALA A 82 -8.22 4.42 -5.45
N HIS A 83 -8.58 5.60 -5.93
CA HIS A 83 -9.69 5.80 -6.85
C HIS A 83 -9.13 6.28 -8.20
N ASP A 84 -9.75 5.83 -9.28
CA ASP A 84 -9.50 6.22 -10.66
C ASP A 84 -10.81 6.77 -11.22
N ASP A 85 -10.84 8.07 -11.53
CA ASP A 85 -12.08 8.78 -11.87
C ASP A 85 -13.22 8.57 -10.84
N GLY A 86 -12.87 8.56 -9.54
CA GLY A 86 -13.81 8.34 -8.45
C GLY A 86 -14.19 6.86 -8.22
N THR A 87 -13.76 5.94 -9.06
CA THR A 87 -14.02 4.50 -8.93
C THR A 87 -12.93 3.84 -8.10
N PRO A 88 -13.26 3.01 -7.08
CA PRO A 88 -12.26 2.23 -6.35
C PRO A 88 -11.45 1.34 -7.30
N ALA A 89 -10.13 1.55 -7.33
CA ALA A 89 -9.24 0.94 -8.31
C ALA A 89 -8.14 0.07 -7.71
N GLY A 90 -7.85 0.24 -6.41
CA GLY A 90 -6.83 -0.54 -5.72
C GLY A 90 -6.70 -0.15 -4.26
N PHE A 91 -5.97 -0.95 -3.50
CA PHE A 91 -5.70 -0.67 -2.09
C PHE A 91 -4.33 -1.22 -1.67
N THR A 92 -3.83 -0.71 -0.56
CA THR A 92 -2.75 -1.33 0.22
C THR A 92 -3.10 -1.33 1.70
N GLN A 93 -2.69 -2.40 2.42
CA GLN A 93 -2.90 -2.54 3.85
C GLN A 93 -1.58 -2.74 4.57
N LEU A 94 -1.39 -1.96 5.62
CA LEU A 94 -0.21 -1.98 6.48
C LEU A 94 -0.58 -2.46 7.87
N TYR A 95 0.22 -3.36 8.43
CA TYR A 95 0.14 -3.73 9.85
C TYR A 95 1.27 -3.08 10.63
N PRO A 96 0.96 -2.36 11.73
CA PRO A 96 2.00 -1.85 12.62
C PRO A 96 2.71 -3.00 13.35
N SER A 97 4.00 -2.86 13.53
CA SER A 97 4.83 -3.76 14.29
C SER A 97 6.02 -2.99 14.89
N PHE A 98 6.92 -3.67 15.56
CA PHE A 98 8.07 -3.07 16.22
C PHE A 98 9.35 -3.83 15.91
N SER A 99 10.45 -3.11 15.82
CA SER A 99 11.79 -3.66 15.80
C SER A 99 12.44 -3.48 17.18
N SER A 100 12.64 -4.57 17.92
CA SER A 100 13.33 -4.52 19.22
C SER A 100 14.79 -4.10 19.07
N VAL A 101 15.45 -4.50 17.99
CA VAL A 101 16.85 -4.13 17.72
C VAL A 101 16.99 -2.62 17.46
N SER A 102 16.04 -2.05 16.70
CA SER A 102 16.05 -0.62 16.38
C SER A 102 15.32 0.23 17.43
N ILE A 103 14.65 -0.40 18.40
CA ILE A 103 13.80 0.27 19.43
C ILE A 103 12.84 1.26 18.76
N ALA A 104 12.20 0.83 17.68
CA ALA A 104 11.40 1.73 16.84
C ALA A 104 10.22 1.00 16.16
N PRO A 105 9.16 1.74 15.77
CA PRO A 105 8.07 1.18 14.98
C PRO A 105 8.56 0.77 13.58
N ILE A 106 7.90 -0.25 13.04
CA ILE A 106 8.00 -0.68 11.65
C ILE A 106 6.61 -0.95 11.12
N TYR A 107 6.45 -1.04 9.80
CA TYR A 107 5.21 -1.49 9.19
C TYR A 107 5.45 -2.69 8.26
N ILE A 108 4.49 -3.61 8.25
CA ILE A 108 4.40 -4.70 7.29
C ILE A 108 3.37 -4.30 6.25
N LEU A 109 3.80 -4.06 5.00
CA LEU A 109 2.90 -3.91 3.87
C LEU A 109 2.45 -5.31 3.47
N ASN A 110 1.28 -5.71 3.99
CA ASN A 110 0.77 -7.06 3.86
C ASN A 110 0.04 -7.28 2.54
N ASP A 111 -0.75 -6.31 2.11
CA ASP A 111 -1.58 -6.41 0.92
C ASP A 111 -1.32 -5.21 0.00
N LEU A 112 -1.17 -5.50 -1.30
CA LEU A 112 -1.16 -4.52 -2.38
C LEU A 112 -1.92 -5.11 -3.56
N TYR A 113 -2.99 -4.48 -3.96
CA TYR A 113 -3.81 -4.92 -5.08
C TYR A 113 -4.29 -3.75 -5.93
N VAL A 114 -4.25 -3.94 -7.23
CA VAL A 114 -4.88 -3.06 -8.21
C VAL A 114 -5.78 -3.90 -9.09
N ASP A 115 -7.04 -3.49 -9.19
CA ASP A 115 -8.02 -4.17 -10.02
C ASP A 115 -7.53 -4.28 -11.47
N ALA A 116 -7.85 -5.41 -12.12
CA ALA A 116 -7.30 -5.76 -13.41
C ALA A 116 -7.55 -4.69 -14.49
N VAL A 117 -8.73 -4.05 -14.46
CA VAL A 117 -9.11 -3.02 -15.44
C VAL A 117 -8.39 -1.69 -15.24
N HIS A 118 -7.83 -1.47 -14.05
CA HIS A 118 -7.08 -0.25 -13.68
C HIS A 118 -5.55 -0.44 -13.66
N ARG A 119 -5.05 -1.63 -14.04
CA ARG A 119 -3.59 -1.91 -14.06
C ARG A 119 -2.87 -1.12 -15.15
N ARG A 120 -1.54 -1.04 -15.01
CA ARG A 120 -0.61 -0.33 -15.92
C ARG A 120 -0.85 1.19 -16.02
N ARG A 121 -1.53 1.77 -15.05
CA ARG A 121 -1.75 3.22 -14.89
C ARG A 121 -0.93 3.84 -13.75
N GLY A 122 0.05 3.13 -13.20
CA GLY A 122 0.92 3.62 -12.12
C GLY A 122 0.31 3.56 -10.72
N ILE A 123 -0.92 3.07 -10.54
CA ILE A 123 -1.63 3.04 -9.25
C ILE A 123 -0.85 2.26 -8.18
N GLY A 124 -0.25 1.12 -8.54
CA GLY A 124 0.56 0.34 -7.60
C GLY A 124 1.78 1.11 -7.08
N ALA A 125 2.49 1.83 -7.96
CA ALA A 125 3.61 2.68 -7.59
C ALA A 125 3.17 3.83 -6.66
N LEU A 126 2.03 4.45 -6.95
CA LEU A 126 1.47 5.52 -6.11
C LEU A 126 1.08 4.99 -4.72
N LEU A 127 0.44 3.82 -4.62
CA LEU A 127 0.10 3.18 -3.34
C LEU A 127 1.35 2.86 -2.52
N LEU A 128 2.42 2.34 -3.15
CA LEU A 128 3.71 2.09 -2.49
C LEU A 128 4.34 3.38 -1.98
N SER A 129 4.40 4.41 -2.84
CA SER A 129 4.96 5.71 -2.47
C SER A 129 4.19 6.33 -1.30
N PHE A 130 2.86 6.22 -1.29
CA PHE A 130 2.01 6.71 -0.23
C PHE A 130 2.25 5.98 1.09
N ALA A 131 2.36 4.65 1.05
CA ALA A 131 2.69 3.82 2.20
C ALA A 131 4.06 4.19 2.81
N VAL A 132 5.07 4.42 1.96
CA VAL A 132 6.41 4.84 2.41
C VAL A 132 6.37 6.21 3.10
N GLN A 133 5.64 7.17 2.54
CA GLN A 133 5.52 8.50 3.14
C GLN A 133 4.78 8.47 4.46
N PHE A 134 3.67 7.73 4.54
CA PHE A 134 2.95 7.50 5.77
C PHE A 134 3.86 6.91 6.85
N ALA A 135 4.57 5.83 6.55
CA ALA A 135 5.45 5.18 7.52
C ALA A 135 6.57 6.11 8.01
N LYS A 136 7.12 6.96 7.13
CA LYS A 136 8.09 8.00 7.51
C LYS A 136 7.49 9.03 8.45
N ALA A 137 6.28 9.49 8.17
CA ALA A 137 5.56 10.46 9.01
C ALA A 137 5.25 9.89 10.41
N GLU A 138 4.95 8.59 10.49
CA GLU A 138 4.74 7.86 11.75
C GLU A 138 6.06 7.50 12.48
N GLY A 139 7.22 7.93 11.98
CA GLY A 139 8.52 7.67 12.60
C GLY A 139 9.00 6.21 12.48
N ALA A 140 8.42 5.44 11.56
CA ALA A 140 8.87 4.07 11.34
C ALA A 140 10.25 4.03 10.67
N VAL A 141 11.09 3.11 11.14
CA VAL A 141 12.46 2.95 10.60
C VAL A 141 12.51 2.01 9.40
N ARG A 142 11.44 1.26 9.13
CA ARG A 142 11.36 0.30 8.03
C ARG A 142 9.92 -0.05 7.66
N LEU A 143 9.68 -0.25 6.36
CA LEU A 143 8.60 -1.09 5.85
C LEU A 143 9.18 -2.40 5.33
N MET A 144 8.42 -3.47 5.44
CA MET A 144 8.77 -4.76 4.86
C MET A 144 7.55 -5.36 4.17
N LEU A 145 7.78 -6.17 3.15
CA LEU A 145 6.77 -6.94 2.45
C LEU A 145 7.33 -8.30 2.04
N THR A 146 6.45 -9.22 1.72
CA THR A 146 6.80 -10.48 1.06
C THR A 146 6.00 -10.64 -0.22
N THR A 147 6.56 -11.31 -1.21
CA THR A 147 5.88 -11.65 -2.46
C THR A 147 6.32 -13.02 -2.94
N ALA A 148 5.51 -13.65 -3.78
CA ALA A 148 5.85 -14.95 -4.34
C ALA A 148 7.06 -14.86 -5.28
N TYR A 149 7.87 -15.91 -5.32
CA TYR A 149 9.08 -15.98 -6.17
C TYR A 149 8.77 -15.87 -7.66
N ASP A 150 7.59 -16.28 -8.10
CA ASP A 150 7.12 -16.21 -9.49
C ASP A 150 6.35 -14.93 -9.81
N ASN A 151 6.05 -14.07 -8.83
CA ASN A 151 5.40 -12.78 -9.05
C ASN A 151 6.38 -11.72 -9.54
N LEU A 152 6.97 -11.95 -10.72
CA LEU A 152 7.99 -11.08 -11.31
C LEU A 152 7.48 -9.66 -11.58
N THR A 153 6.16 -9.50 -11.81
CA THR A 153 5.56 -8.18 -12.03
C THR A 153 5.64 -7.32 -10.77
N ALA A 154 5.29 -7.89 -9.62
CA ALA A 154 5.38 -7.19 -8.35
C ALA A 154 6.84 -6.92 -7.94
N GLN A 155 7.75 -7.88 -8.14
CA GLN A 155 9.18 -7.72 -7.86
C GLN A 155 9.77 -6.53 -8.62
N ARG A 156 9.51 -6.43 -9.93
CA ARG A 156 9.96 -5.30 -10.76
C ARG A 156 9.39 -3.96 -10.28
N LEU A 157 8.12 -3.96 -9.83
CA LEU A 157 7.50 -2.76 -9.28
C LEU A 157 8.20 -2.33 -8.00
N TYR A 158 8.45 -3.25 -7.06
CA TYR A 158 9.14 -2.94 -5.81
C TYR A 158 10.54 -2.40 -6.05
N GLU A 159 11.33 -3.07 -6.89
CA GLU A 159 12.69 -2.63 -7.23
C GLU A 159 12.70 -1.25 -7.90
N ALA A 160 11.75 -0.99 -8.81
CA ALA A 160 11.61 0.32 -9.46
C ALA A 160 11.23 1.45 -8.48
N GLU A 161 10.53 1.12 -7.40
CA GLU A 161 10.16 2.06 -6.32
C GLU A 161 11.21 2.11 -5.19
N GLY A 162 12.39 1.50 -5.38
CA GLY A 162 13.53 1.58 -4.46
C GLY A 162 13.49 0.59 -3.29
N TRP A 163 12.62 -0.42 -3.35
CA TRP A 163 12.66 -1.52 -2.38
C TRP A 163 13.82 -2.45 -2.70
N VAL A 164 14.46 -2.96 -1.65
CA VAL A 164 15.62 -3.85 -1.76
C VAL A 164 15.23 -5.24 -1.26
N ARG A 165 15.56 -6.24 -2.05
CA ARG A 165 15.38 -7.64 -1.65
C ARG A 165 16.33 -7.97 -0.50
N ASP A 166 15.82 -8.69 0.50
CA ASP A 166 16.65 -9.18 1.60
C ASP A 166 17.51 -10.36 1.11
N GLU A 167 18.81 -10.24 1.30
CA GLU A 167 19.80 -11.29 0.97
C GLU A 167 20.43 -11.91 2.22
N HIS A 168 20.05 -11.42 3.42
CA HIS A 168 20.69 -11.81 4.67
C HIS A 168 19.80 -12.65 5.57
N TYR A 169 18.47 -12.55 5.42
CA TYR A 169 17.52 -13.22 6.31
C TYR A 169 16.55 -14.11 5.55
N PHE A 170 16.33 -15.32 6.08
CA PHE A 170 15.27 -16.22 5.62
C PHE A 170 14.01 -16.01 6.45
N THR A 171 12.86 -16.17 5.82
CA THR A 171 11.59 -16.25 6.53
C THR A 171 11.22 -17.70 6.78
N TYR A 172 10.85 -18.02 8.02
CA TYR A 172 10.36 -19.34 8.43
C TYR A 172 8.91 -19.23 8.88
N ASN A 173 8.07 -20.16 8.47
CA ASN A 173 6.67 -20.23 8.84
C ASN A 173 6.42 -21.53 9.60
N PHE A 174 5.61 -21.46 10.66
CA PHE A 174 5.06 -22.61 11.34
C PHE A 174 3.54 -22.54 11.21
N VAL A 175 2.94 -23.53 10.54
CA VAL A 175 1.48 -23.56 10.30
C VAL A 175 0.82 -24.20 11.52
N LEU A 176 -0.22 -23.53 12.06
CA LEU A 176 -1.01 -23.96 13.21
C LEU A 176 -2.26 -24.70 12.77
#